data_4399f1996f1da2f6b32503f30f374870
#
_entry.id   4399f1996f1da2f6b32503f30f374870
#
_cell.length_a   1.000
_cell.length_b   1.000
_cell.length_c   1.000
_cell.angle_alpha   90.00
_cell.angle_beta   90.00
_cell.angle_gamma   90.00
#
_symmetry.space_group_name_H-M   'P 1'
#
loop_
_entity.id
_entity.type
_entity.pdbx_description
1 polymer ?
#
loop_
_entity_poly.entity_id
_entity_poly.type
_entity_poly.pdbx_seq_one_letter_code
_entity_poly.pdbx_strand_id
1 'polypeptide(L)'
;MRRSVTKEKFSKVNQVEIMRSGKLALLAGAGCLAAACSGPSGDAAATAARPSSSATSTSTSTGGTSAAGTPSGAAATARPANGKPAGSDPVRVLPPKVSPFTYVFPVKGCRTTYTRKLLAGLPKSTIWAGKGCAFVAPVDGVVREVNTESTWKPDTDVGADREGRFVTILGKDGVLYLGGHLYSVTPGLKPGAKVRAGQRLGSIGNSGNALDTAANLYFGISWPTDPKYWWIRRGMVEPWTFLDAWRSGNRTLSPKQTVINVRKRVGALPKCTVLCVPRPVQKTDPQSTQSPPADGAAA
;
A
#
# COMPACT_ATOMS: atom_id res chain seq x y z
N MET A 1 -25.00 63.10 -18.97
CA MET A 1 -23.62 63.24 -19.51
C MET A 1 -23.10 61.89 -19.95
N ARG A 2 -22.76 61.82 -21.20
CA ARG A 2 -22.20 60.69 -21.90
C ARG A 2 -20.77 60.41 -21.47
N ARG A 3 -20.35 59.14 -21.63
CA ARG A 3 -19.03 58.62 -22.10
C ARG A 3 -18.66 57.35 -21.28
N SER A 4 -18.07 56.36 -21.81
CA SER A 4 -17.65 55.87 -23.14
C SER A 4 -17.25 54.40 -23.00
N VAL A 5 -17.62 53.65 -23.98
CA VAL A 5 -17.23 52.21 -24.19
C VAL A 5 -15.76 52.18 -24.63
N THR A 6 -14.99 51.30 -24.03
CA THR A 6 -13.71 50.89 -24.63
C THR A 6 -13.71 49.37 -24.78
N LYS A 7 -13.78 48.94 -26.04
CA LYS A 7 -13.49 47.56 -26.52
C LYS A 7 -11.96 47.45 -26.69
N GLU A 8 -11.34 46.45 -26.14
CA GLU A 8 -10.00 45.99 -26.57
C GLU A 8 -10.04 44.48 -26.77
N LYS A 9 -10.01 44.14 -27.97
CA LYS A 9 -9.14 43.39 -28.88
C LYS A 9 -8.66 42.02 -28.38
N PHE A 10 -9.33 41.02 -28.94
CA PHE A 10 -8.81 39.66 -29.11
C PHE A 10 -7.50 39.69 -29.93
N SER A 11 -6.45 39.17 -29.38
CA SER A 11 -5.21 38.86 -30.09
C SER A 11 -5.12 37.37 -30.33
N LYS A 12 -5.07 37.02 -31.59
CA LYS A 12 -4.83 35.68 -32.16
C LYS A 12 -3.43 35.24 -31.77
N VAL A 13 -3.28 34.06 -31.23
CA VAL A 13 -1.98 33.42 -31.08
C VAL A 13 -1.96 32.16 -31.96
N ASN A 14 -0.96 32.20 -32.80
CA ASN A 14 -0.51 31.32 -33.86
C ASN A 14 -0.63 29.80 -33.59
N GLN A 15 -1.18 29.13 -34.61
CA GLN A 15 -0.90 27.73 -34.90
C GLN A 15 0.54 27.59 -35.36
N VAL A 16 1.29 26.71 -34.74
CA VAL A 16 2.58 26.23 -35.22
C VAL A 16 2.35 24.93 -35.94
N GLU A 17 2.61 24.97 -37.22
CA GLU A 17 2.57 23.82 -38.15
C GLU A 17 3.59 22.75 -37.74
N ILE A 18 3.10 21.51 -37.72
CA ILE A 18 3.95 20.32 -37.61
C ILE A 18 4.40 19.95 -39.02
N MET A 19 5.66 20.23 -39.32
CA MET A 19 6.31 19.73 -40.54
C MET A 19 6.56 18.22 -40.42
N ARG A 20 5.92 17.48 -41.30
CA ARG A 20 6.29 16.13 -41.69
C ARG A 20 7.61 16.15 -42.43
N SER A 21 8.57 15.36 -41.98
CA SER A 21 9.68 14.91 -42.82
C SER A 21 9.88 13.42 -42.62
N GLY A 22 9.36 12.67 -43.58
CA GLY A 22 9.67 11.27 -43.76
C GLY A 22 11.07 11.11 -44.35
N LYS A 23 11.81 10.12 -43.89
CA LYS A 23 12.82 9.42 -44.68
C LYS A 23 12.77 7.93 -44.37
N LEU A 24 12.30 7.21 -45.37
CA LEU A 24 12.47 5.77 -45.55
C LEU A 24 13.98 5.47 -45.69
N ALA A 25 14.48 4.45 -45.00
CA ALA A 25 15.64 3.72 -45.40
C ALA A 25 15.39 2.22 -45.15
N LEU A 26 15.11 1.51 -46.22
CA LEU A 26 15.23 0.07 -46.34
C LEU A 26 16.74 -0.29 -46.39
N LEU A 27 17.15 -1.27 -45.65
CA LEU A 27 18.26 -2.16 -46.05
C LEU A 27 18.02 -3.57 -45.49
N ALA A 28 17.88 -4.46 -46.45
CA ALA A 28 17.80 -5.88 -46.28
C ALA A 28 19.21 -6.46 -45.99
N GLY A 29 19.28 -7.51 -45.20
CA GLY A 29 20.50 -8.30 -44.98
C GLY A 29 20.15 -9.67 -44.43
N ALA A 30 20.09 -10.65 -45.32
CA ALA A 30 19.91 -12.05 -45.01
C ALA A 30 21.22 -12.66 -44.47
N GLY A 31 21.11 -13.68 -43.62
CA GLY A 31 22.24 -14.48 -43.20
C GLY A 31 21.79 -15.63 -42.30
N CYS A 32 21.54 -16.76 -42.94
CA CYS A 32 21.43 -18.09 -42.33
C CYS A 32 22.69 -18.48 -41.56
N LEU A 33 22.55 -19.26 -40.50
CA LEU A 33 23.23 -20.56 -40.42
C LEU A 33 22.77 -21.33 -39.17
N ALA A 34 22.19 -22.48 -39.47
CA ALA A 34 21.85 -23.54 -38.54
C ALA A 34 23.11 -24.27 -38.06
N ALA A 35 23.16 -24.70 -36.84
CA ALA A 35 23.97 -25.79 -36.38
C ALA A 35 23.21 -26.59 -35.33
N ALA A 36 22.77 -27.75 -35.78
CA ALA A 36 22.28 -28.82 -34.96
C ALA A 36 23.49 -29.55 -34.33
N CYS A 37 23.40 -29.93 -33.07
CA CYS A 37 24.17 -31.03 -32.51
C CYS A 37 23.27 -31.87 -31.61
N SER A 38 23.14 -33.10 -32.01
CA SER A 38 22.40 -34.21 -31.46
C SER A 38 23.12 -34.86 -30.27
N GLY A 39 22.32 -35.26 -29.25
CA GLY A 39 22.24 -36.44 -28.42
C GLY A 39 23.50 -36.99 -27.72
N PRO A 40 23.42 -37.97 -26.80
CA PRO A 40 22.38 -39.00 -26.75
C PRO A 40 21.75 -39.31 -25.37
N SER A 41 20.80 -40.19 -25.44
CA SER A 41 19.99 -40.91 -24.46
C SER A 41 20.71 -41.51 -23.27
N GLY A 42 20.05 -41.57 -22.15
CA GLY A 42 20.34 -42.41 -21.00
C GLY A 42 19.07 -42.74 -20.25
N ASP A 43 18.48 -43.89 -20.52
CA ASP A 43 17.38 -44.52 -19.79
C ASP A 43 17.80 -44.88 -18.37
N ALA A 44 16.96 -44.62 -17.40
CA ALA A 44 16.80 -45.47 -16.23
C ALA A 44 15.41 -45.28 -15.61
N ALA A 45 14.58 -46.24 -15.86
CA ALA A 45 13.33 -46.47 -15.17
C ALA A 45 13.57 -46.93 -13.74
N ALA A 46 12.81 -46.38 -12.79
CA ALA A 46 12.55 -47.04 -11.50
C ALA A 46 11.14 -46.75 -11.05
N THR A 47 10.34 -47.73 -11.20
CA THR A 47 9.00 -47.96 -10.68
C THR A 47 9.06 -48.17 -9.16
N ALA A 48 8.27 -47.49 -8.37
CA ALA A 48 7.80 -48.00 -7.07
C ALA A 48 6.56 -47.21 -6.58
N ALA A 49 5.43 -47.76 -6.81
CA ALA A 49 4.39 -48.23 -5.87
C ALA A 49 3.93 -47.31 -4.74
N ARG A 50 2.70 -46.89 -4.90
CA ARG A 50 1.76 -46.37 -3.89
C ARG A 50 1.34 -47.54 -2.95
N PRO A 51 1.05 -47.32 -1.69
CA PRO A 51 -0.18 -47.90 -1.12
C PRO A 51 -1.12 -46.86 -0.52
N SER A 52 -2.36 -46.99 -0.96
CA SER A 52 -3.56 -46.48 -0.31
C SER A 52 -3.86 -47.32 0.91
N SER A 53 -4.21 -46.68 2.03
CA SER A 53 -4.83 -47.36 3.18
C SER A 53 -6.07 -46.60 3.58
N SER A 54 -7.18 -47.07 3.11
CA SER A 54 -8.51 -46.78 3.63
C SER A 54 -8.72 -47.62 4.89
N ALA A 55 -9.03 -47.02 6.02
CA ALA A 55 -9.55 -47.72 7.18
C ALA A 55 -10.96 -47.17 7.51
N THR A 56 -11.94 -47.91 7.09
CA THR A 56 -13.33 -47.81 7.51
C THR A 56 -13.46 -48.52 8.85
N SER A 57 -13.91 -47.82 9.90
CA SER A 57 -14.28 -48.41 11.17
C SER A 57 -15.79 -48.34 11.32
N THR A 58 -16.41 -49.46 11.06
CA THR A 58 -17.82 -49.76 11.39
C THR A 58 -17.85 -50.25 12.83
N SER A 59 -18.58 -49.61 13.72
CA SER A 59 -18.93 -50.11 15.05
C SER A 59 -20.40 -50.35 15.14
N THR A 60 -20.70 -51.66 15.23
CA THR A 60 -21.99 -52.28 15.42
C THR A 60 -22.45 -52.11 16.87
N SER A 61 -23.67 -51.67 17.07
CA SER A 61 -24.38 -51.68 18.37
C SER A 61 -24.98 -53.06 18.63
N THR A 62 -24.78 -53.58 19.81
CA THR A 62 -25.59 -54.74 20.33
C THR A 62 -26.21 -54.35 21.66
N GLY A 63 -27.49 -54.46 21.71
CA GLY A 63 -28.29 -54.17 22.88
C GLY A 63 -28.18 -55.26 23.95
N GLY A 64 -28.55 -54.93 25.18
CA GLY A 64 -28.67 -55.82 26.33
C GLY A 64 -29.55 -55.19 27.39
N THR A 65 -30.64 -55.91 27.69
CA THR A 65 -31.79 -55.53 28.49
C THR A 65 -31.58 -55.84 29.97
N SER A 66 -32.23 -55.06 30.87
CA SER A 66 -32.76 -55.30 32.19
C SER A 66 -31.89 -55.57 33.41
N ALA A 67 -32.06 -54.81 34.43
CA ALA A 67 -32.81 -55.21 35.66
C ALA A 67 -32.81 -54.07 36.72
N ALA A 68 -33.92 -54.01 37.44
CA ALA A 68 -34.29 -53.05 38.46
C ALA A 68 -33.50 -53.20 39.76
N GLY A 69 -33.34 -52.02 40.45
CA GLY A 69 -32.87 -52.00 41.83
C GLY A 69 -32.84 -50.54 42.37
N THR A 70 -33.92 -50.17 43.09
CA THR A 70 -33.94 -49.01 44.01
C THR A 70 -33.63 -49.59 45.43
N PRO A 71 -33.14 -48.82 46.46
CA PRO A 71 -33.27 -47.39 46.71
C PRO A 71 -32.07 -46.71 47.45
N SER A 72 -32.36 -45.46 47.72
CA SER A 72 -31.94 -44.66 48.92
C SER A 72 -30.68 -43.78 48.90
N GLY A 73 -30.93 -42.54 48.86
CA GLY A 73 -30.44 -41.56 49.83
C GLY A 73 -29.02 -41.00 49.70
N ALA A 74 -28.87 -39.87 49.01
CA ALA A 74 -28.08 -38.78 49.49
C ALA A 74 -28.30 -37.56 48.58
N ALA A 75 -28.88 -36.52 49.13
CA ALA A 75 -28.98 -35.22 48.46
C ALA A 75 -27.58 -34.62 48.31
N ALA A 76 -26.98 -34.81 47.14
CA ALA A 76 -25.85 -34.01 46.70
C ALA A 76 -26.39 -32.77 46.02
N THR A 77 -26.26 -31.63 46.68
CA THR A 77 -26.45 -30.30 46.09
C THR A 77 -25.64 -30.20 44.82
N ALA A 78 -26.28 -30.39 43.68
CA ALA A 78 -25.68 -30.14 42.38
C ALA A 78 -25.41 -28.63 42.24
N ARG A 79 -24.13 -28.27 42.29
CA ARG A 79 -23.61 -26.98 41.89
C ARG A 79 -24.06 -26.76 40.44
N PRO A 80 -24.71 -25.62 40.08
CA PRO A 80 -25.06 -25.36 38.70
C PRO A 80 -23.79 -25.31 37.87
N ALA A 81 -23.65 -26.23 36.94
CA ALA A 81 -22.66 -26.14 35.89
C ALA A 81 -22.98 -24.89 35.04
N ASN A 82 -22.15 -23.84 35.16
CA ASN A 82 -22.16 -22.73 34.25
C ASN A 82 -21.69 -23.20 32.84
N GLY A 83 -22.46 -24.10 32.25
CA GLY A 83 -22.33 -24.48 30.87
C GLY A 83 -22.98 -23.40 30.01
N LYS A 84 -22.18 -22.63 29.27
CA LYS A 84 -22.65 -21.78 28.18
C LYS A 84 -23.58 -22.65 27.29
N PRO A 85 -24.81 -22.22 26.98
CA PRO A 85 -25.70 -23.01 26.13
C PRO A 85 -25.02 -23.33 24.80
N ALA A 86 -25.00 -24.58 24.40
CA ALA A 86 -24.53 -24.99 23.08
C ALA A 86 -25.39 -24.30 22.02
N GLY A 87 -24.78 -23.47 21.19
CA GLY A 87 -25.46 -22.72 20.11
C GLY A 87 -25.48 -21.20 20.23
N SER A 88 -24.89 -20.61 21.27
CA SER A 88 -24.89 -19.15 21.47
C SER A 88 -23.63 -18.41 20.96
N ASP A 89 -22.88 -19.00 20.03
CA ASP A 89 -21.83 -18.21 19.36
C ASP A 89 -22.48 -17.15 18.48
N PRO A 90 -22.10 -15.88 18.63
CA PRO A 90 -22.71 -14.81 17.85
C PRO A 90 -22.53 -15.09 16.37
N VAL A 91 -23.63 -15.17 15.63
CA VAL A 91 -23.58 -15.26 14.16
C VAL A 91 -22.82 -14.05 13.64
N ARG A 92 -21.71 -14.30 12.99
CA ARG A 92 -20.90 -13.23 12.38
C ARG A 92 -21.64 -12.69 11.16
N VAL A 93 -22.44 -11.65 11.37
CA VAL A 93 -23.09 -10.93 10.28
C VAL A 93 -22.03 -10.11 9.55
N LEU A 94 -21.84 -10.41 8.25
CA LEU A 94 -20.95 -9.60 7.42
C LEU A 94 -21.56 -8.21 7.23
N PRO A 95 -20.75 -7.15 7.30
CA PRO A 95 -21.23 -5.79 7.03
C PRO A 95 -21.87 -5.70 5.63
N PRO A 96 -22.93 -4.90 5.45
CA PRO A 96 -23.58 -4.75 4.16
C PRO A 96 -22.60 -4.21 3.11
N LYS A 97 -22.75 -4.66 1.87
CA LYS A 97 -21.96 -4.19 0.75
C LYS A 97 -22.39 -2.76 0.39
N VAL A 98 -21.49 -1.77 0.57
CA VAL A 98 -21.78 -0.33 0.37
C VAL A 98 -21.18 0.25 -0.92
N SER A 99 -20.38 -0.51 -1.66
CA SER A 99 -19.87 -0.13 -2.98
C SER A 99 -19.60 -1.36 -3.85
N PRO A 100 -19.47 -1.20 -5.19
CA PRO A 100 -19.11 -2.30 -6.10
C PRO A 100 -17.65 -2.72 -6.00
N PHE A 101 -16.81 -1.94 -5.32
CA PHE A 101 -15.37 -2.20 -5.20
C PHE A 101 -15.08 -3.10 -4.01
N THR A 102 -14.00 -3.89 -4.13
CA THR A 102 -13.50 -4.72 -3.03
C THR A 102 -12.12 -4.25 -2.63
N TYR A 103 -12.00 -3.87 -1.37
CA TYR A 103 -10.76 -3.37 -0.79
C TYR A 103 -10.07 -4.41 0.07
N VAL A 104 -8.76 -4.28 0.18
CA VAL A 104 -7.93 -5.02 1.14
C VAL A 104 -7.07 -4.05 1.93
N PHE A 105 -6.76 -4.42 3.17
CA PHE A 105 -5.81 -3.68 3.97
C PHE A 105 -4.45 -3.65 3.27
N PRO A 106 -3.76 -2.48 3.16
CA PRO A 106 -2.60 -2.32 2.28
C PRO A 106 -1.32 -3.06 2.73
N VAL A 107 -1.34 -3.74 3.87
CA VAL A 107 -0.23 -4.54 4.37
C VAL A 107 -0.66 -5.98 4.57
N LYS A 108 0.14 -6.94 4.06
CA LYS A 108 -0.06 -8.38 4.24
C LYS A 108 1.14 -9.05 4.87
N GLY A 109 0.87 -10.18 5.56
CA GLY A 109 1.89 -11.09 6.08
C GLY A 109 2.54 -10.65 7.40
N CYS A 110 2.05 -9.58 8.02
CA CYS A 110 2.66 -9.05 9.26
C CYS A 110 1.61 -8.50 10.23
N ARG A 111 2.00 -8.46 11.49
CA ARG A 111 1.27 -7.68 12.50
C ARG A 111 1.51 -6.19 12.20
N THR A 112 0.46 -5.38 12.33
CA THR A 112 0.52 -3.94 12.03
C THR A 112 -0.21 -3.14 13.09
N THR A 113 0.34 -1.96 13.39
CA THR A 113 -0.35 -0.89 14.10
C THR A 113 -0.30 0.38 13.24
N TYR A 114 -1.18 1.33 13.45
CA TYR A 114 -1.13 2.61 12.75
C TYR A 114 -1.68 3.73 13.62
N THR A 115 -1.14 4.93 13.38
CA THR A 115 -1.55 6.12 14.08
C THR A 115 -2.78 6.75 13.43
N ARG A 116 -3.70 7.26 14.26
CA ARG A 116 -4.87 8.03 13.86
C ARG A 116 -4.67 9.51 14.18
N LYS A 117 -3.50 10.05 13.75
CA LYS A 117 -3.12 11.44 14.01
C LYS A 117 -2.57 12.05 12.73
N LEU A 118 -2.80 13.33 12.54
CA LEU A 118 -2.18 14.12 11.48
C LEU A 118 -0.70 14.32 11.82
N LEU A 119 0.15 13.45 11.33
CA LEU A 119 1.59 13.60 11.49
C LEU A 119 2.12 14.61 10.46
N ALA A 120 2.81 15.62 10.95
CA ALA A 120 3.27 16.76 10.16
C ALA A 120 2.14 17.49 9.41
N GLY A 121 0.93 17.53 9.97
CA GLY A 121 -0.24 18.18 9.37
C GLY A 121 -0.79 17.53 8.09
N LEU A 122 -0.31 16.33 7.76
CA LEU A 122 -0.73 15.62 6.54
C LEU A 122 -1.80 14.56 6.85
N PRO A 123 -2.90 14.51 6.07
CA PRO A 123 -3.94 13.50 6.20
C PRO A 123 -3.48 12.17 5.57
N LYS A 124 -2.51 11.51 6.19
CA LYS A 124 -1.92 10.22 5.82
C LYS A 124 -1.82 9.31 7.03
N SER A 125 -1.66 8.02 6.84
CA SER A 125 -1.37 7.09 7.92
C SER A 125 0.07 6.58 7.86
N THR A 126 0.71 6.48 9.03
CA THR A 126 1.92 5.69 9.18
C THR A 126 1.50 4.32 9.70
N ILE A 127 1.66 3.29 8.89
CA ILE A 127 1.34 1.90 9.25
C ILE A 127 2.65 1.21 9.61
N TRP A 128 2.87 1.01 10.90
CA TRP A 128 4.03 0.32 11.43
C TRP A 128 3.93 -1.17 11.12
N ALA A 129 4.98 -1.72 10.54
CA ALA A 129 5.11 -3.14 10.20
C ALA A 129 6.59 -3.52 10.11
N GLY A 130 6.90 -4.81 10.19
CA GLY A 130 8.28 -5.27 10.03
C GLY A 130 8.85 -4.97 8.65
N LYS A 131 10.16 -4.74 8.58
CA LYS A 131 10.88 -4.62 7.30
C LYS A 131 10.65 -5.87 6.44
N GLY A 132 10.35 -5.67 5.16
CA GLY A 132 10.08 -6.78 4.24
C GLY A 132 8.60 -7.21 4.15
N CYS A 133 7.73 -6.77 5.07
CA CYS A 133 6.28 -6.98 4.96
C CYS A 133 5.75 -6.50 3.62
N ALA A 134 4.73 -7.18 3.09
CA ALA A 134 4.22 -6.84 1.76
C ALA A 134 3.33 -5.58 1.81
N PHE A 135 3.69 -4.56 1.04
CA PHE A 135 2.76 -3.54 0.58
C PHE A 135 1.97 -4.11 -0.60
N VAL A 136 0.65 -4.03 -0.52
CA VAL A 136 -0.25 -4.57 -1.55
C VAL A 136 -1.22 -3.50 -2.04
N ALA A 137 -1.70 -3.66 -3.29
CA ALA A 137 -2.72 -2.80 -3.86
C ALA A 137 -4.01 -2.88 -3.03
N PRO A 138 -4.54 -1.77 -2.50
CA PRO A 138 -5.75 -1.80 -1.68
C PRO A 138 -7.02 -2.12 -2.50
N VAL A 139 -7.00 -1.89 -3.79
CA VAL A 139 -8.10 -2.12 -4.74
C VAL A 139 -7.53 -2.43 -6.12
N ASP A 140 -8.32 -3.02 -7.00
CA ASP A 140 -7.96 -3.16 -8.42
C ASP A 140 -7.66 -1.79 -9.03
N GLY A 141 -6.65 -1.70 -9.89
CA GLY A 141 -6.27 -0.41 -10.47
C GLY A 141 -5.14 -0.49 -11.48
N VAL A 142 -4.52 0.66 -11.71
CA VAL A 142 -3.39 0.85 -12.60
C VAL A 142 -2.29 1.62 -11.87
N VAL A 143 -1.05 1.17 -11.97
CA VAL A 143 0.11 1.88 -11.44
C VAL A 143 0.26 3.23 -12.15
N ARG A 144 0.42 4.31 -11.37
CA ARG A 144 0.59 5.68 -11.89
C ARG A 144 2.01 6.16 -11.82
N GLU A 145 2.65 5.97 -10.66
CA GLU A 145 4.03 6.36 -10.44
C GLU A 145 4.77 5.25 -9.70
N VAL A 146 6.04 5.10 -10.01
CA VAL A 146 6.97 4.22 -9.32
C VAL A 146 8.25 5.00 -9.09
N ASN A 147 8.68 5.06 -7.84
CA ASN A 147 10.00 5.54 -7.47
C ASN A 147 10.79 4.42 -6.77
N THR A 148 11.89 4.02 -7.38
CA THR A 148 12.80 2.98 -6.86
C THR A 148 13.98 3.56 -6.10
N GLU A 149 14.11 4.87 -6.05
CA GLU A 149 15.23 5.61 -5.46
C GLU A 149 14.85 6.17 -4.07
N SER A 150 15.85 6.40 -3.23
CA SER A 150 15.71 7.08 -1.94
C SER A 150 16.70 8.25 -1.89
N THR A 151 16.28 9.35 -2.47
CA THR A 151 17.11 10.55 -2.70
C THR A 151 16.99 11.60 -1.60
N TRP A 152 16.02 11.45 -0.70
CA TRP A 152 15.80 12.38 0.39
C TRP A 152 17.04 12.53 1.30
N LYS A 153 17.32 13.78 1.67
CA LYS A 153 18.41 14.15 2.57
C LYS A 153 17.86 15.03 3.70
N PRO A 154 18.28 14.83 4.95
CA PRO A 154 17.80 15.62 6.08
C PRO A 154 18.16 17.10 5.97
N ASP A 155 19.31 17.43 5.37
CA ASP A 155 19.81 18.79 5.26
C ASP A 155 18.94 19.69 4.37
N THR A 156 18.46 19.13 3.26
CA THR A 156 17.63 19.87 2.30
C THR A 156 16.14 19.66 2.54
N ASP A 157 15.77 18.52 3.07
CA ASP A 157 14.40 18.11 3.40
C ASP A 157 13.40 18.38 2.27
N VAL A 158 13.78 18.00 1.06
CA VAL A 158 12.95 18.20 -0.14
C VAL A 158 11.64 17.44 0.00
N GLY A 159 10.52 18.18 -0.02
CA GLY A 159 9.19 17.62 0.24
C GLY A 159 8.79 16.50 -0.72
N ALA A 160 9.17 16.62 -2.00
CA ALA A 160 8.87 15.62 -3.04
C ALA A 160 9.57 14.27 -2.83
N ASP A 161 10.67 14.23 -2.06
CA ASP A 161 11.52 13.05 -1.87
C ASP A 161 11.23 12.33 -0.54
N ARG A 162 10.38 12.91 0.31
CA ARG A 162 10.15 12.41 1.69
C ARG A 162 9.59 11.01 1.74
N GLU A 163 8.81 10.58 0.74
CA GLU A 163 8.27 9.22 0.67
C GLU A 163 9.33 8.17 0.34
N GLY A 164 10.54 8.59 -0.10
CA GLY A 164 11.59 7.69 -0.55
C GLY A 164 11.12 6.81 -1.70
N ARG A 165 11.33 5.50 -1.60
CA ARG A 165 10.78 4.54 -2.56
C ARG A 165 9.28 4.44 -2.36
N PHE A 166 8.53 4.58 -3.46
CA PHE A 166 7.07 4.54 -3.40
C PHE A 166 6.44 3.96 -4.66
N VAL A 167 5.19 3.57 -4.52
CA VAL A 167 4.30 3.22 -5.64
C VAL A 167 2.98 3.94 -5.43
N THR A 168 2.44 4.56 -6.50
CA THR A 168 1.06 5.02 -6.53
C THR A 168 0.22 4.19 -7.48
N ILE A 169 -1.02 3.95 -7.11
CA ILE A 169 -2.01 3.34 -7.99
C ILE A 169 -3.24 4.23 -8.12
N LEU A 170 -3.79 4.30 -9.33
CA LEU A 170 -5.13 4.79 -9.57
C LEU A 170 -6.08 3.59 -9.50
N GLY A 171 -6.89 3.55 -8.44
CA GLY A 171 -7.90 2.52 -8.26
C GLY A 171 -9.01 2.61 -9.31
N LYS A 172 -9.68 1.49 -9.58
CA LYS A 172 -10.91 1.46 -10.41
C LYS A 172 -12.02 2.37 -9.87
N ASP A 173 -11.96 2.72 -8.60
CA ASP A 173 -12.82 3.68 -7.93
C ASP A 173 -12.50 5.15 -8.27
N GLY A 174 -11.42 5.41 -9.01
CA GLY A 174 -10.95 6.74 -9.39
C GLY A 174 -10.14 7.45 -8.29
N VAL A 175 -9.77 6.76 -7.23
CA VAL A 175 -8.97 7.27 -6.11
C VAL A 175 -7.49 6.95 -6.31
N LEU A 176 -6.61 7.87 -5.95
CA LEU A 176 -5.17 7.65 -5.94
C LEU A 176 -4.73 7.17 -4.54
N TYR A 177 -3.97 6.08 -4.53
CA TYR A 177 -3.39 5.48 -3.34
C TYR A 177 -1.87 5.51 -3.42
N LEU A 178 -1.21 6.01 -2.39
CA LEU A 178 0.24 6.05 -2.26
C LEU A 178 0.71 5.09 -1.16
N GLY A 179 1.72 4.27 -1.47
CA GLY A 179 2.50 3.57 -0.46
C GLY A 179 3.97 3.95 -0.58
N GLY A 180 4.52 4.60 0.43
CA GLY A 180 5.90 5.06 0.51
C GLY A 180 6.70 4.40 1.63
N HIS A 181 7.94 4.84 1.83
CA HIS A 181 8.96 4.31 2.74
C HIS A 181 9.34 2.85 2.45
N LEU A 182 9.22 2.44 1.17
CA LEU A 182 9.46 1.06 0.79
C LEU A 182 10.96 0.69 0.92
N TYR A 183 11.22 -0.56 1.32
CA TYR A 183 12.53 -1.17 1.22
C TYR A 183 12.86 -1.47 -0.25
N SER A 184 11.88 -2.02 -0.96
CA SER A 184 11.99 -2.31 -2.40
C SER A 184 10.63 -2.24 -3.08
N VAL A 185 10.63 -1.88 -4.35
CA VAL A 185 9.49 -2.02 -5.25
C VAL A 185 9.54 -3.39 -5.91
N THR A 186 8.38 -3.97 -6.19
CA THR A 186 8.31 -5.25 -6.91
C THR A 186 8.99 -5.14 -8.28
N PRO A 187 9.94 -6.03 -8.62
CA PRO A 187 10.64 -6.01 -9.92
C PRO A 187 9.65 -6.02 -11.10
N GLY A 188 9.94 -5.25 -12.14
CA GLY A 188 9.12 -5.15 -13.34
C GLY A 188 7.84 -4.32 -13.17
N LEU A 189 7.53 -3.80 -11.99
CA LEU A 189 6.40 -2.89 -11.80
C LEU A 189 6.70 -1.54 -12.43
N LYS A 190 5.82 -1.08 -13.32
CA LYS A 190 5.98 0.18 -14.07
C LYS A 190 4.66 0.92 -14.23
N PRO A 191 4.69 2.22 -14.47
CA PRO A 191 3.49 2.98 -14.80
C PRO A 191 2.70 2.33 -15.94
N GLY A 192 1.37 2.31 -15.84
CA GLY A 192 0.47 1.64 -16.77
C GLY A 192 0.19 0.17 -16.46
N ALA A 193 0.96 -0.47 -15.58
CA ALA A 193 0.72 -1.87 -15.18
C ALA A 193 -0.63 -2.01 -14.45
N LYS A 194 -1.45 -2.97 -14.89
CA LYS A 194 -2.70 -3.33 -14.19
C LYS A 194 -2.38 -4.15 -12.95
N VAL A 195 -3.04 -3.83 -11.84
CA VAL A 195 -2.89 -4.54 -10.57
C VAL A 195 -4.24 -4.94 -9.99
N ARG A 196 -4.27 -6.05 -9.26
CA ARG A 196 -5.45 -6.54 -8.56
C ARG A 196 -5.35 -6.23 -7.07
N ALA A 197 -6.49 -6.08 -6.42
CA ALA A 197 -6.57 -5.95 -4.96
C ALA A 197 -5.78 -7.08 -4.27
N GLY A 198 -4.86 -6.70 -3.38
CA GLY A 198 -3.99 -7.64 -2.70
C GLY A 198 -2.76 -8.10 -3.47
N GLN A 199 -2.54 -7.63 -4.69
CA GLN A 199 -1.29 -7.86 -5.42
C GLN A 199 -0.15 -7.09 -4.76
N ARG A 200 1.01 -7.75 -4.60
CA ARG A 200 2.21 -7.14 -4.01
C ARG A 200 2.75 -6.05 -4.94
N LEU A 201 3.02 -4.87 -4.37
CA LEU A 201 3.60 -3.71 -5.04
C LEU A 201 5.05 -3.45 -4.59
N GLY A 202 5.39 -3.91 -3.38
CA GLY A 202 6.70 -3.74 -2.81
C GLY A 202 6.83 -4.34 -1.42
N SER A 203 7.98 -4.10 -0.80
CA SER A 203 8.28 -4.45 0.59
C SER A 203 8.37 -3.20 1.44
N ILE A 204 7.82 -3.25 2.65
CA ILE A 204 7.88 -2.14 3.61
C ILE A 204 9.30 -1.97 4.14
N GLY A 205 9.72 -0.73 4.32
CA GLY A 205 11.03 -0.34 4.85
C GLY A 205 10.95 0.97 5.63
N ASN A 206 11.99 1.77 5.45
CA ASN A 206 12.13 3.08 6.08
C ASN A 206 12.87 4.08 5.15
N SER A 207 12.70 3.97 3.84
CA SER A 207 13.33 4.90 2.90
C SER A 207 12.74 6.32 3.01
N GLY A 208 13.40 7.30 2.40
CA GLY A 208 13.00 8.69 2.51
C GLY A 208 13.21 9.24 3.92
N ASN A 209 12.32 10.10 4.38
CA ASN A 209 12.42 10.73 5.70
C ASN A 209 12.08 9.81 6.88
N ALA A 210 11.84 8.54 6.62
CA ALA A 210 11.72 7.50 7.65
C ALA A 210 13.05 6.78 7.95
N LEU A 211 14.17 7.24 7.40
CA LEU A 211 15.48 6.57 7.46
C LEU A 211 15.87 6.15 8.89
N ASP A 212 15.65 7.02 9.87
CA ASP A 212 16.00 6.80 11.27
C ASP A 212 14.83 6.30 12.14
N THR A 213 13.77 5.78 11.50
CA THR A 213 12.61 5.24 12.20
C THR A 213 12.49 3.74 12.02
N ALA A 214 11.65 3.10 12.83
CA ALA A 214 11.22 1.74 12.57
C ALA A 214 10.51 1.63 11.22
N ALA A 215 10.58 0.44 10.61
CA ALA A 215 9.96 0.20 9.31
C ALA A 215 8.45 0.47 9.36
N ASN A 216 7.98 1.18 8.35
CA ASN A 216 6.59 1.58 8.23
C ASN A 216 6.18 1.84 6.79
N LEU A 217 4.89 1.72 6.52
CA LEU A 217 4.31 2.16 5.26
C LEU A 217 3.73 3.57 5.43
N TYR A 218 4.21 4.51 4.67
CA TYR A 218 3.52 5.77 4.42
C TYR A 218 2.29 5.47 3.55
N PHE A 219 1.08 5.69 4.03
CA PHE A 219 -0.13 5.42 3.27
C PHE A 219 -0.97 6.68 3.11
N GLY A 220 -1.15 7.12 1.85
CA GLY A 220 -1.92 8.31 1.47
C GLY A 220 -3.09 7.98 0.56
N ILE A 221 -4.19 8.72 0.70
CA ILE A 221 -5.38 8.69 -0.15
C ILE A 221 -5.61 10.08 -0.72
N SER A 222 -5.76 10.19 -2.04
CA SER A 222 -5.98 11.46 -2.74
C SER A 222 -6.68 11.25 -4.09
N TRP A 223 -6.57 12.21 -4.97
CA TRP A 223 -7.02 12.13 -6.36
C TRP A 223 -5.85 12.26 -7.34
N PRO A 224 -5.97 11.73 -8.56
CA PRO A 224 -4.90 11.79 -9.55
C PRO A 224 -4.65 13.22 -10.01
N THR A 225 -3.38 13.58 -10.07
CA THR A 225 -2.86 14.84 -10.61
C THR A 225 -1.62 14.58 -11.46
N ASP A 226 -1.09 15.64 -12.09
CA ASP A 226 0.25 15.63 -12.68
C ASP A 226 1.29 15.43 -11.56
N PRO A 227 2.35 14.64 -11.77
CA PRO A 227 3.40 14.36 -10.78
C PRO A 227 4.06 15.60 -10.16
N LYS A 228 4.08 16.72 -10.87
CA LYS A 228 4.61 18.00 -10.33
C LYS A 228 3.83 18.50 -9.10
N TYR A 229 2.56 18.08 -8.94
CA TYR A 229 1.74 18.38 -7.77
C TYR A 229 1.92 17.31 -6.67
N TRP A 230 3.17 16.94 -6.40
CA TRP A 230 3.58 15.86 -5.48
C TRP A 230 2.94 15.96 -4.10
N TRP A 231 2.64 17.16 -3.60
CA TRP A 231 2.00 17.35 -2.29
C TRP A 231 0.59 16.81 -2.22
N ILE A 232 -0.14 16.72 -3.36
CA ILE A 232 -1.49 16.16 -3.42
C ILE A 232 -1.42 14.63 -3.30
N ARG A 233 -0.49 13.96 -4.01
CA ARG A 233 -0.35 12.50 -3.93
C ARG A 233 0.02 12.01 -2.53
N ARG A 234 0.63 12.84 -1.70
CA ARG A 234 1.02 12.51 -0.32
C ARG A 234 -0.15 12.22 0.60
N GLY A 235 -1.35 12.62 0.25
CA GLY A 235 -2.58 12.39 0.99
C GLY A 235 -3.37 13.67 1.20
N MET A 236 -4.64 13.58 0.89
CA MET A 236 -5.61 14.66 1.02
C MET A 236 -6.84 14.24 1.84
N VAL A 237 -6.95 12.95 2.13
CA VAL A 237 -8.06 12.34 2.89
C VAL A 237 -7.49 11.49 4.01
N GLU A 238 -8.03 11.66 5.21
CA GLU A 238 -7.67 10.84 6.37
C GLU A 238 -8.03 9.37 6.10
N PRO A 239 -7.06 8.44 6.14
CA PRO A 239 -7.29 7.08 5.70
C PRO A 239 -7.87 6.16 6.79
N TRP A 240 -7.94 6.60 8.05
CA TRP A 240 -8.14 5.71 9.21
C TRP A 240 -9.46 4.96 9.21
N THR A 241 -10.58 5.64 8.89
CA THR A 241 -11.90 5.01 8.80
C THR A 241 -11.90 3.87 7.76
N PHE A 242 -11.22 4.08 6.63
CA PHE A 242 -11.13 3.09 5.57
C PHE A 242 -10.22 1.92 5.98
N LEU A 243 -9.08 2.21 6.59
CA LEU A 243 -8.16 1.19 7.11
C LEU A 243 -8.84 0.31 8.16
N ASP A 244 -9.61 0.92 9.08
CA ASP A 244 -10.38 0.19 10.09
C ASP A 244 -11.41 -0.72 9.44
N ALA A 245 -12.19 -0.18 8.50
CA ALA A 245 -13.22 -0.93 7.80
C ALA A 245 -12.63 -2.12 7.03
N TRP A 246 -11.57 -1.91 6.27
CA TRP A 246 -10.95 -2.98 5.48
C TRP A 246 -10.31 -4.06 6.37
N ARG A 247 -9.78 -3.68 7.52
CA ARG A 247 -9.24 -4.62 8.52
C ARG A 247 -10.32 -5.41 9.23
N SER A 248 -11.44 -4.77 9.58
CA SER A 248 -12.54 -5.40 10.34
C SER A 248 -13.52 -6.19 9.48
N GLY A 249 -13.30 -6.26 8.16
CA GLY A 249 -14.11 -7.07 7.24
C GLY A 249 -15.11 -6.28 6.38
N ASN A 250 -15.34 -4.98 6.62
CA ASN A 250 -16.10 -4.13 5.70
C ASN A 250 -15.22 -3.73 4.51
N ARG A 251 -15.04 -4.67 3.60
CA ARG A 251 -14.16 -4.54 2.45
C ARG A 251 -14.78 -3.76 1.29
N THR A 252 -15.96 -3.21 1.45
CA THR A 252 -16.65 -2.43 0.41
C THR A 252 -16.80 -0.96 0.75
N LEU A 253 -16.28 -0.50 1.90
CA LEU A 253 -16.26 0.92 2.24
C LEU A 253 -15.25 1.66 1.34
N SER A 254 -15.76 2.51 0.46
CA SER A 254 -14.97 3.24 -0.54
C SER A 254 -14.63 4.66 -0.08
N PRO A 255 -13.39 5.14 -0.23
CA PRO A 255 -13.02 6.53 0.02
C PRO A 255 -13.47 7.50 -1.08
N LYS A 256 -14.00 7.00 -2.21
CA LYS A 256 -14.34 7.81 -3.40
C LYS A 256 -15.16 9.05 -3.08
N GLN A 257 -16.26 8.90 -2.32
CA GLN A 257 -17.13 10.04 -2.03
C GLN A 257 -16.43 11.08 -1.14
N THR A 258 -15.65 10.62 -0.16
CA THR A 258 -14.84 11.50 0.70
C THR A 258 -13.80 12.27 -0.13
N VAL A 259 -13.12 11.61 -1.05
CA VAL A 259 -12.16 12.23 -1.98
C VAL A 259 -12.85 13.31 -2.83
N ILE A 260 -14.03 13.02 -3.40
CA ILE A 260 -14.81 13.99 -4.18
C ILE A 260 -15.17 15.20 -3.32
N ASN A 261 -15.63 14.99 -2.10
CA ASN A 261 -16.06 16.06 -1.20
C ASN A 261 -14.87 16.95 -0.78
N VAL A 262 -13.73 16.34 -0.42
CA VAL A 262 -12.51 17.09 -0.08
C VAL A 262 -12.04 17.90 -1.28
N ARG A 263 -11.95 17.27 -2.46
CA ARG A 263 -11.53 17.94 -3.70
C ARG A 263 -12.43 19.12 -4.08
N LYS A 264 -13.76 19.00 -3.89
CA LYS A 264 -14.70 20.11 -4.08
C LYS A 264 -14.43 21.27 -3.11
N ARG A 265 -14.13 20.96 -1.85
CA ARG A 265 -13.91 21.96 -0.79
C ARG A 265 -12.59 22.73 -0.98
N VAL A 266 -11.48 22.04 -1.32
CA VAL A 266 -10.15 22.64 -1.38
C VAL A 266 -9.69 22.99 -2.80
N GLY A 267 -10.46 22.62 -3.82
CA GLY A 267 -10.12 22.75 -5.24
C GLY A 267 -9.34 21.54 -5.78
N ALA A 268 -9.29 21.42 -7.11
CA ALA A 268 -8.61 20.32 -7.78
C ALA A 268 -7.08 20.38 -7.59
N LEU A 269 -6.52 21.58 -7.49
CA LEU A 269 -5.09 21.87 -7.37
C LEU A 269 -4.87 22.87 -6.23
N PRO A 270 -5.09 22.46 -4.96
CA PRO A 270 -4.84 23.33 -3.82
C PRO A 270 -3.35 23.70 -3.75
N LYS A 271 -3.08 24.89 -3.21
CA LYS A 271 -1.70 25.31 -2.95
C LYS A 271 -1.03 24.33 -1.96
N CYS A 272 0.24 24.11 -2.14
CA CYS A 272 1.02 23.38 -1.14
C CYS A 272 1.09 24.19 0.15
N THR A 273 0.81 23.58 1.29
CA THR A 273 0.79 24.24 2.61
C THR A 273 1.72 23.58 3.63
N VAL A 274 2.16 22.35 3.37
CA VAL A 274 2.98 21.58 4.31
C VAL A 274 4.23 21.11 3.62
N LEU A 275 5.40 21.48 4.16
CA LEU A 275 6.72 21.05 3.71
C LEU A 275 6.96 21.34 2.21
N CYS A 276 6.56 22.50 1.76
CA CYS A 276 6.56 22.91 0.34
C CYS A 276 7.89 23.42 -0.13
N VAL A 277 8.68 24.00 0.77
CA VAL A 277 9.97 24.59 0.49
C VAL A 277 11.05 23.71 1.12
N PRO A 278 12.11 23.37 0.38
CA PRO A 278 13.27 22.70 0.97
C PRO A 278 13.83 23.52 2.13
N ARG A 279 14.41 22.84 3.11
CA ARG A 279 15.13 23.53 4.21
C ARG A 279 16.37 24.20 3.60
N PRO A 280 16.64 25.50 3.90
CA PRO A 280 17.89 26.10 3.50
C PRO A 280 19.06 25.31 4.08
N VAL A 281 20.01 24.95 3.25
CA VAL A 281 21.27 24.34 3.72
C VAL A 281 21.96 25.37 4.61
N GLN A 282 22.03 25.10 5.90
CA GLN A 282 22.87 25.91 6.78
C GLN A 282 24.31 25.67 6.34
N LYS A 283 24.92 26.70 5.77
CA LYS A 283 26.39 26.72 5.62
C LYS A 283 26.94 26.68 7.06
N THR A 284 27.49 25.55 7.47
CA THR A 284 28.31 25.49 8.67
C THR A 284 29.50 26.38 8.37
N ASP A 285 29.57 27.54 9.05
CA ASP A 285 30.78 28.35 9.05
C ASP A 285 31.92 27.49 9.55
N PRO A 286 33.08 27.44 8.84
CA PRO A 286 34.19 26.56 9.25
C PRO A 286 34.91 27.05 10.52
N GLN A 287 34.38 28.04 11.23
CA GLN A 287 35.08 28.78 12.27
C GLN A 287 34.53 28.59 13.69
N SER A 288 34.10 27.41 14.06
CA SER A 288 33.88 27.10 15.50
C SER A 288 34.66 25.88 15.97
N THR A 289 35.93 25.81 15.59
CA THR A 289 36.93 25.07 16.38
C THR A 289 37.38 25.96 17.54
N GLN A 290 36.54 26.11 18.54
CA GLN A 290 37.05 26.57 19.85
C GLN A 290 37.92 25.44 20.37
N SER A 291 39.23 25.72 20.41
CA SER A 291 40.20 24.93 21.15
C SER A 291 39.73 24.81 22.60
N PRO A 292 39.85 23.64 23.21
CA PRO A 292 39.60 23.49 24.66
C PRO A 292 40.55 24.39 25.45
N PRO A 293 40.11 25.00 26.57
CA PRO A 293 41.00 25.79 27.43
C PRO A 293 42.14 24.91 27.90
N ALA A 294 43.36 25.40 27.76
CA ALA A 294 44.53 24.78 28.35
C ALA A 294 44.35 24.79 29.85
N ASP A 295 44.27 23.62 30.47
CA ASP A 295 44.33 23.46 31.93
C ASP A 295 45.68 23.97 32.43
N GLY A 296 45.60 25.10 33.18
CA GLY A 296 46.73 25.67 33.86
C GLY A 296 47.22 24.72 34.94
N ALA A 297 48.45 24.26 34.80
CA ALA A 297 49.18 23.65 35.87
C ALA A 297 49.30 24.67 37.02
N ALA A 298 48.75 24.33 38.18
CA ALA A 298 48.99 25.00 39.43
C ALA A 298 49.97 24.14 40.23
N ALA A 299 51.04 24.79 40.66
CA ALA A 299 52.08 24.31 41.55
C ALA A 299 51.54 23.99 42.96
#